data_094a1875e0014ba5b67eb44f31294382
#
_entry.id   094a1875e0014ba5b67eb44f31294382
#
_cell.length_a   1.000
_cell.length_b   1.000
_cell.length_c   1.000
_cell.angle_alpha   90.00
_cell.angle_beta   90.00
_cell.angle_gamma   90.00
#
_symmetry.space_group_name_H-M   'P 1'
#
loop_
_entity.id
_entity.type
_entity.pdbx_description
1 polymer ?
#
loop_
_entity_poly.entity_id
_entity_poly.type
_entity_poly.pdbx_seq_one_letter_code
_entity_poly.pdbx_strand_id
1 'polypeptide(L)'
;MADYFTHFSCLIDVGSPDKAARALALFQELRAADEDADDPEVAGFDLVRQDAPDGSTLWIHDDEHGDVEAVIRFVLRLAEDLNLTGLWGFQYSLTCSRPRLEAFGGGAHAIDLGARKSIGWSSTQEWLVAALNGEDVDA
;
A
#
# COMPACT_ATOMS: atom_id res chain seq x y z
N MET A 1 4.10 -10.43 25.71
CA MET A 1 3.25 -10.45 24.50
C MET A 1 4.00 -9.78 23.36
N ALA A 2 3.95 -10.35 22.16
CA ALA A 2 4.64 -9.79 20.99
C ALA A 2 3.70 -8.84 20.23
N ASP A 3 4.24 -7.69 19.80
CA ASP A 3 3.53 -6.77 18.93
C ASP A 3 4.07 -6.90 17.51
N TYR A 4 3.17 -7.02 16.55
CA TYR A 4 3.50 -7.17 15.14
C TYR A 4 3.26 -5.83 14.42
N PHE A 5 4.21 -5.44 13.60
CA PHE A 5 4.15 -4.17 12.86
C PHE A 5 4.28 -4.41 11.37
N THR A 6 3.52 -3.65 10.59
CA THR A 6 3.66 -3.60 9.14
C THR A 6 3.93 -2.15 8.74
N HIS A 7 5.00 -1.93 7.99
CA HIS A 7 5.46 -0.61 7.63
C HIS A 7 5.54 -0.45 6.12
N PHE A 8 5.15 0.71 5.64
CA PHE A 8 5.38 1.11 4.24
C PHE A 8 5.42 2.63 4.13
N SER A 9 6.13 3.11 3.13
CA SER A 9 6.21 4.52 2.80
C SER A 9 6.41 4.61 1.30
N CYS A 10 5.46 5.18 0.60
CA CYS A 10 5.50 5.22 -0.85
C CYS A 10 4.82 6.47 -1.39
N LEU A 11 5.14 6.79 -2.64
CA LEU A 11 4.57 7.95 -3.33
C LEU A 11 3.74 7.48 -4.51
N ILE A 12 2.66 8.20 -4.77
CA ILE A 12 1.88 8.01 -5.99
C ILE A 12 1.63 9.38 -6.63
N ASP A 13 1.98 9.51 -7.91
CA ASP A 13 1.73 10.73 -8.68
C ASP A 13 0.37 10.56 -9.37
N VAL A 14 -0.58 11.42 -9.01
CA VAL A 14 -1.93 11.36 -9.58
C VAL A 14 -2.12 12.30 -10.77
N GLY A 15 -1.06 13.00 -11.19
CA GLY A 15 -1.02 13.75 -12.43
C GLY A 15 -1.33 15.24 -12.33
N SER A 16 -2.04 15.70 -11.32
CA SER A 16 -2.33 17.11 -11.16
C SER A 16 -2.67 17.45 -9.70
N PRO A 17 -2.50 18.74 -9.30
CA PRO A 17 -2.92 19.18 -7.97
C PRO A 17 -4.42 19.00 -7.72
N ASP A 18 -5.26 19.16 -8.73
CA ASP A 18 -6.70 18.97 -8.61
C ASP A 18 -7.03 17.51 -8.30
N LYS A 19 -6.37 16.58 -8.96
CA LYS A 19 -6.54 15.16 -8.68
C LYS A 19 -6.03 14.81 -7.28
N ALA A 20 -4.93 15.42 -6.84
CA ALA A 20 -4.43 15.21 -5.48
C ALA A 20 -5.45 15.68 -4.43
N ALA A 21 -6.06 16.84 -4.64
CA ALA A 21 -7.10 17.35 -3.75
C ALA A 21 -8.32 16.42 -3.70
N ARG A 22 -8.72 15.88 -4.85
CA ARG A 22 -9.83 14.91 -4.93
C ARG A 22 -9.51 13.61 -4.21
N ALA A 23 -8.27 13.14 -4.33
CA ALA A 23 -7.82 11.94 -3.64
C ALA A 23 -7.87 12.12 -2.12
N LEU A 24 -7.41 13.27 -1.61
CA LEU A 24 -7.49 13.57 -0.19
C LEU A 24 -8.93 13.64 0.30
N ALA A 25 -9.82 14.26 -0.48
CA ALA A 25 -11.24 14.35 -0.14
C ALA A 25 -11.86 12.95 -0.08
N LEU A 26 -11.57 12.10 -1.04
CA LEU A 26 -12.05 10.71 -1.06
C LEU A 26 -11.55 9.94 0.16
N PHE A 27 -10.27 10.08 0.49
CA PHE A 27 -9.69 9.41 1.65
C PHE A 27 -10.40 9.83 2.95
N GLN A 28 -10.66 11.11 3.11
CA GLN A 28 -11.35 11.65 4.29
C GLN A 28 -12.81 11.17 4.36
N GLU A 29 -13.49 11.10 3.23
CA GLU A 29 -14.85 10.56 3.18
C GLU A 29 -14.90 9.10 3.59
N LEU A 30 -13.98 8.29 3.07
CA LEU A 30 -13.90 6.87 3.42
C LEU A 30 -13.52 6.68 4.88
N ARG A 31 -12.62 7.51 5.40
CA ARG A 31 -12.22 7.43 6.81
C ARG A 31 -13.37 7.82 7.74
N ALA A 32 -14.14 8.82 7.39
CA ALA A 32 -15.32 9.21 8.16
C ALA A 32 -16.38 8.09 8.17
N ALA A 33 -16.58 7.44 7.03
CA ALA A 33 -17.48 6.28 6.95
C ALA A 33 -16.97 5.08 7.76
N ASP A 34 -15.64 4.92 7.88
CA ASP A 34 -15.04 3.83 8.65
C ASP A 34 -15.24 3.96 10.16
N GLU A 35 -15.50 5.17 10.67
CA GLU A 35 -15.70 5.39 12.11
C GLU A 35 -16.83 4.55 12.68
N ASP A 36 -17.88 4.31 11.89
CA ASP A 36 -19.04 3.52 12.29
C ASP A 36 -19.08 2.13 11.63
N ALA A 37 -18.04 1.76 10.89
CA ALA A 37 -18.03 0.52 10.14
C ALA A 37 -17.38 -0.62 10.91
N ASP A 38 -17.94 -1.82 10.78
CA ASP A 38 -17.35 -3.05 11.35
C ASP A 38 -16.12 -3.48 10.57
N ASP A 39 -16.03 -3.11 9.28
CA ASP A 39 -14.93 -3.49 8.38
C ASP A 39 -14.39 -2.25 7.66
N PRO A 40 -13.46 -1.50 8.29
CA PRO A 40 -12.93 -0.28 7.69
C PRO A 40 -12.21 -0.49 6.37
N GLU A 41 -12.41 0.42 5.41
CA GLU A 41 -11.77 0.34 4.08
C GLU A 41 -10.39 0.98 4.03
N VAL A 42 -10.15 2.03 4.83
CA VAL A 42 -8.90 2.81 4.75
C VAL A 42 -8.15 2.87 6.08
N ALA A 43 -8.27 1.82 6.86
CA ALA A 43 -7.53 1.70 8.11
C ALA A 43 -6.07 1.34 7.87
N GLY A 44 -5.20 1.72 8.80
CA GLY A 44 -3.81 1.28 8.82
C GLY A 44 -2.85 2.14 8.02
N PHE A 45 -3.31 3.27 7.45
CA PHE A 45 -2.40 4.18 6.74
C PHE A 45 -2.94 5.60 6.72
N ASP A 46 -2.04 6.53 6.42
CA ASP A 46 -2.37 7.95 6.20
C ASP A 46 -1.97 8.37 4.80
N LEU A 47 -2.62 9.44 4.32
CA LEU A 47 -2.39 10.01 3.01
C LEU A 47 -2.05 11.49 3.17
N VAL A 48 -0.88 11.90 2.68
CA VAL A 48 -0.39 13.26 2.80
C VAL A 48 -0.01 13.80 1.44
N ARG A 49 -0.46 15.02 1.12
CA ARG A 49 -0.09 15.68 -0.13
C ARG A 49 1.32 16.23 -0.03
N GLN A 50 2.12 15.98 -1.06
CA GLN A 50 3.45 16.56 -1.20
C GLN A 50 3.33 17.84 -2.05
N ASP A 51 3.76 18.98 -1.51
CA ASP A 51 3.64 20.26 -2.21
C ASP A 51 4.66 20.41 -3.35
N ALA A 52 5.82 19.78 -3.21
CA ALA A 52 6.88 19.87 -4.22
C ALA A 52 6.99 18.54 -4.98
N PRO A 53 7.31 18.56 -6.27
CA PRO A 53 7.59 19.77 -7.08
C PRO A 53 6.35 20.52 -7.53
N ASP A 54 5.19 19.85 -7.74
CA ASP A 54 4.02 20.46 -8.34
C ASP A 54 2.69 20.20 -7.62
N GLY A 55 2.74 19.52 -6.46
CA GLY A 55 1.54 19.24 -5.68
C GLY A 55 0.67 18.11 -6.22
N SER A 56 1.17 17.33 -7.17
CA SER A 56 0.44 16.21 -7.78
C SER A 56 0.77 14.85 -7.16
N THR A 57 1.66 14.80 -6.19
CA THR A 57 2.15 13.56 -5.58
C THR A 57 1.60 13.42 -4.17
N LEU A 58 1.19 12.22 -3.84
CA LEU A 58 0.69 11.85 -2.52
C LEU A 58 1.65 10.88 -1.84
N TRP A 59 1.83 11.05 -0.55
CA TRP A 59 2.63 10.16 0.29
C TRP A 59 1.69 9.27 1.08
N ILE A 60 1.87 7.96 0.93
CA ILE A 60 1.12 6.93 1.65
C ILE A 60 2.07 6.30 2.65
N HIS A 61 1.75 6.34 3.92
CA HIS A 61 2.59 5.73 4.96
C HIS A 61 1.75 5.01 6.01
N ASP A 62 2.35 4.03 6.66
CA ASP A 62 1.69 3.26 7.70
C ASP A 62 1.50 4.05 8.99
N ASP A 63 0.67 3.48 9.87
CA ASP A 63 0.44 3.95 11.23
C ASP A 63 1.03 2.97 12.27
N GLU A 64 2.10 2.23 11.91
CA GLU A 64 2.75 1.14 12.64
C GLU A 64 2.05 -0.21 12.48
N HIS A 65 0.73 -0.22 12.34
CA HIS A 65 -0.07 -1.42 12.08
C HIS A 65 -0.68 -1.33 10.68
N GLY A 66 0.19 -1.16 9.69
CA GLY A 66 -0.22 -0.94 8.32
C GLY A 66 -1.06 -2.07 7.75
N ASP A 67 -2.03 -1.70 6.92
CA ASP A 67 -2.87 -2.65 6.19
C ASP A 67 -2.58 -2.52 4.70
N VAL A 68 -1.77 -3.45 4.19
CA VAL A 68 -1.35 -3.47 2.78
C VAL A 68 -2.55 -3.61 1.85
N GLU A 69 -3.52 -4.46 2.23
CA GLU A 69 -4.71 -4.67 1.40
C GLU A 69 -5.59 -3.42 1.31
N ALA A 70 -5.66 -2.65 2.40
CA ALA A 70 -6.39 -1.38 2.40
C ALA A 70 -5.76 -0.37 1.45
N VAL A 71 -4.43 -0.30 1.39
CA VAL A 71 -3.72 0.54 0.43
C VAL A 71 -4.06 0.14 -1.00
N ILE A 72 -4.04 -1.16 -1.28
CA ILE A 72 -4.36 -1.67 -2.62
C ILE A 72 -5.79 -1.30 -3.02
N ARG A 73 -6.76 -1.54 -2.15
CA ARG A 73 -8.16 -1.18 -2.42
C ARG A 73 -8.32 0.32 -2.68
N PHE A 74 -7.65 1.14 -1.88
CA PHE A 74 -7.72 2.59 -2.03
C PHE A 74 -7.11 3.05 -3.35
N VAL A 75 -5.94 2.53 -3.71
CA VAL A 75 -5.26 2.91 -4.96
C VAL A 75 -6.08 2.46 -6.18
N LEU A 76 -6.68 1.28 -6.14
CA LEU A 76 -7.56 0.83 -7.23
C LEU A 76 -8.77 1.75 -7.38
N ARG A 77 -9.33 2.21 -6.26
CA ARG A 77 -10.44 3.16 -6.29
C ARG A 77 -10.00 4.52 -6.83
N LEU A 78 -8.82 5.00 -6.45
CA LEU A 78 -8.27 6.24 -7.01
C LEU A 78 -8.07 6.11 -8.52
N ALA A 79 -7.55 4.98 -8.98
CA ALA A 79 -7.33 4.75 -10.39
C ALA A 79 -8.63 4.85 -11.18
N GLU A 80 -9.73 4.34 -10.63
CA GLU A 80 -11.05 4.44 -11.25
C GLU A 80 -11.60 5.87 -11.19
N ASP A 81 -11.62 6.48 -10.02
CA ASP A 81 -12.21 7.80 -9.83
C ASP A 81 -11.45 8.91 -10.54
N LEU A 82 -10.13 8.80 -10.64
CA LEU A 82 -9.25 9.80 -11.23
C LEU A 82 -8.75 9.42 -12.63
N ASN A 83 -9.18 8.28 -13.12
CA ASN A 83 -8.78 7.75 -14.43
C ASN A 83 -7.25 7.67 -14.58
N LEU A 84 -6.60 7.07 -13.60
CA LEU A 84 -5.15 6.89 -13.61
C LEU A 84 -4.74 5.78 -14.55
N THR A 85 -3.54 5.92 -15.14
CA THR A 85 -2.98 4.91 -16.05
C THR A 85 -1.52 4.65 -15.69
N GLY A 86 -0.96 3.59 -16.26
CA GLY A 86 0.42 3.20 -16.00
C GLY A 86 0.53 2.15 -14.91
N LEU A 87 1.77 1.84 -14.58
CA LEU A 87 2.08 0.84 -13.57
C LEU A 87 2.57 1.52 -12.30
N TRP A 88 2.15 0.99 -11.17
CA TRP A 88 2.53 1.51 -9.86
C TRP A 88 2.72 0.36 -8.89
N GLY A 89 3.55 0.55 -7.90
CA GLY A 89 3.76 -0.47 -6.90
C GLY A 89 4.39 0.10 -5.64
N PHE A 90 4.45 -0.74 -4.61
CA PHE A 90 5.07 -0.37 -3.34
C PHE A 90 5.66 -1.58 -2.65
N GLN A 91 6.52 -1.30 -1.69
CA GLN A 91 7.14 -2.30 -0.83
C GLN A 91 6.65 -2.12 0.60
N TYR A 92 6.65 -3.21 1.35
CA TYR A 92 6.31 -3.18 2.76
C TYR A 92 7.28 -4.05 3.56
N SER A 93 7.42 -3.76 4.84
CA SER A 93 8.24 -4.55 5.75
C SER A 93 7.41 -5.02 6.93
N LEU A 94 7.79 -6.19 7.45
CA LEU A 94 7.16 -6.79 8.62
C LEU A 94 8.20 -6.83 9.74
N THR A 95 7.81 -6.37 10.93
CA THR A 95 8.66 -6.40 12.10
C THR A 95 7.85 -6.85 13.32
N CYS A 96 8.56 -7.15 14.40
CA CYS A 96 7.94 -7.61 15.62
C CYS A 96 8.73 -7.09 16.82
N SER A 97 8.07 -6.82 17.93
CA SER A 97 8.72 -6.39 19.17
C SER A 97 9.59 -7.49 19.79
N ARG A 98 9.45 -8.75 19.32
CA ARG A 98 10.25 -9.90 19.76
C ARG A 98 10.84 -10.61 18.53
N PRO A 99 11.99 -11.31 18.68
CA PRO A 99 12.66 -11.94 17.54
C PRO A 99 12.00 -13.26 17.11
N ARG A 100 10.77 -13.19 16.63
CA ARG A 100 10.05 -14.35 16.09
C ARG A 100 10.37 -14.49 14.61
N LEU A 101 10.72 -15.69 14.17
CA LEU A 101 11.21 -15.95 12.81
C LEU A 101 10.18 -15.56 11.73
N GLU A 102 8.93 -15.91 11.94
CA GLU A 102 7.85 -15.68 10.97
C GLU A 102 7.35 -14.24 10.97
N ALA A 103 7.80 -13.41 11.91
CA ALA A 103 7.30 -12.04 12.08
C ALA A 103 8.13 -10.99 11.34
N PHE A 104 9.23 -11.41 10.72
CA PHE A 104 10.10 -10.50 9.98
C PHE A 104 10.10 -10.86 8.50
N GLY A 105 10.27 -9.84 7.68
CA GLY A 105 10.30 -10.03 6.25
C GLY A 105 9.77 -8.81 5.55
N GLY A 106 9.18 -9.03 4.39
CA GLY A 106 8.60 -7.96 3.61
C GLY A 106 8.18 -8.46 2.25
N GLY A 107 7.72 -7.55 1.43
CA GLY A 107 7.29 -7.87 0.09
C GLY A 107 7.01 -6.64 -0.73
N ALA A 108 6.47 -6.87 -1.90
CA ALA A 108 6.08 -5.82 -2.83
C ALA A 108 4.79 -6.21 -3.54
N HIS A 109 4.06 -5.20 -4.00
CA HIS A 109 2.85 -5.41 -4.77
C HIS A 109 2.82 -4.40 -5.92
N ALA A 110 2.44 -4.85 -7.09
CA ALA A 110 2.33 -4.00 -8.26
C ALA A 110 0.90 -4.01 -8.81
N ILE A 111 0.49 -2.87 -9.33
CA ILE A 111 -0.86 -2.63 -9.85
C ILE A 111 -0.76 -2.02 -11.24
N ASP A 112 -1.62 -2.49 -12.15
CA ASP A 112 -1.87 -1.83 -13.42
C ASP A 112 -3.03 -0.86 -13.21
N LEU A 113 -2.70 0.42 -13.10
CA LEU A 113 -3.70 1.46 -12.82
C LEU A 113 -4.73 1.57 -13.95
N GLY A 114 -4.27 1.49 -15.19
CA GLY A 114 -5.15 1.56 -16.36
C GLY A 114 -6.15 0.42 -16.43
N ALA A 115 -5.71 -0.79 -16.09
CA ALA A 115 -6.57 -1.98 -16.08
C ALA A 115 -7.37 -2.14 -14.79
N ARG A 116 -7.08 -1.34 -13.77
CA ARG A 116 -7.73 -1.40 -12.45
C ARG A 116 -7.57 -2.75 -11.78
N LYS A 117 -6.38 -3.34 -11.87
CA LYS A 117 -6.16 -4.66 -11.27
C LYS A 117 -4.72 -4.86 -10.80
N SER A 118 -4.56 -5.76 -9.85
CA SER A 118 -3.27 -6.16 -9.33
C SER A 118 -2.50 -6.98 -10.35
N ILE A 119 -1.19 -6.71 -10.46
CA ILE A 119 -0.29 -7.51 -11.28
C ILE A 119 0.19 -8.72 -10.50
N GLY A 120 0.62 -8.52 -9.26
CA GLY A 120 1.08 -9.63 -8.44
C GLY A 120 1.78 -9.20 -7.17
N TRP A 121 2.14 -10.21 -6.40
CA TRP A 121 2.80 -10.09 -5.10
C TRP A 121 4.17 -10.74 -5.15
N SER A 122 5.09 -10.20 -4.36
CA SER A 122 6.35 -10.86 -4.04
C SER A 122 6.55 -10.81 -2.52
N SER A 123 7.07 -11.88 -1.94
CA SER A 123 7.31 -11.99 -0.51
C SER A 123 8.71 -12.53 -0.28
N THR A 124 9.47 -11.88 0.61
CA THR A 124 10.81 -12.36 0.96
C THR A 124 10.76 -13.71 1.63
N GLN A 125 9.75 -13.97 2.45
CA GLN A 125 9.57 -15.26 3.13
C GLN A 125 9.30 -16.38 2.12
N GLU A 126 8.40 -16.16 1.18
CA GLU A 126 8.08 -17.15 0.15
C GLU A 126 9.27 -17.41 -0.75
N TRP A 127 9.98 -16.36 -1.15
CA TRP A 127 11.18 -16.48 -1.97
C TRP A 127 12.25 -17.34 -1.25
N LEU A 128 12.48 -17.04 0.03
CA LEU A 128 13.50 -17.73 0.80
C LEU A 128 13.18 -19.22 0.99
N VAL A 129 11.90 -19.53 1.32
CA VAL A 129 11.46 -20.92 1.48
C VAL A 129 11.64 -21.69 0.17
N ALA A 130 11.24 -21.10 -0.96
CA ALA A 130 11.39 -21.72 -2.27
C ALA A 130 12.86 -21.98 -2.60
N ALA A 131 13.72 -20.98 -2.36
CA ALA A 131 15.16 -21.10 -2.62
C ALA A 131 15.79 -22.21 -1.77
N LEU A 132 15.41 -22.29 -0.48
CA LEU A 132 15.95 -23.30 0.43
C LEU A 132 15.45 -24.73 0.09
N ASN A 133 14.30 -24.83 -0.58
CA ASN A 133 13.78 -26.11 -1.06
C ASN A 133 14.37 -26.51 -2.41
N GLY A 134 15.28 -25.70 -2.97
CA GLY A 134 15.93 -26.01 -4.24
C GLY A 134 15.12 -25.62 -5.47
N GLU A 135 14.08 -24.82 -5.32
CA GLU A 135 13.27 -24.36 -6.44
C GLU A 135 13.98 -23.25 -7.22
N ASP A 136 13.68 -23.12 -8.50
CA ASP A 136 14.23 -22.05 -9.34
C ASP A 136 13.42 -20.77 -9.13
N VAL A 137 13.94 -19.88 -8.30
CA VAL A 137 13.26 -18.63 -7.92
C VAL A 137 13.54 -17.48 -8.89
N ASP A 138 14.44 -17.67 -9.85
CA ASP A 138 14.76 -16.66 -10.87
C ASP A 138 14.02 -16.92 -12.20
N ALA A 139 13.23 -17.95 -12.25
CA ALA A 139 12.49 -18.32 -13.45
C ALA A 139 11.28 -17.42 -13.70
#